data_9cad9df7236897e3ca3b00a691811864
#
_entry.id   9cad9df7236897e3ca3b00a691811864
#
_cell.length_a   1.000
_cell.length_b   1.000
_cell.length_c   1.000
_cell.angle_alpha   90.00
_cell.angle_beta   90.00
_cell.angle_gamma   90.00
#
_symmetry.space_group_name_H-M   'P 1'
#
loop_
_entity.id
_entity.type
_entity.pdbx_description
1 polymer ?
#
loop_
_entity_poly.entity_id
_entity_poly.type
_entity_poly.pdbx_seq_one_letter_code
_entity_poly.pdbx_strand_id
1 'polypeptide(L)'
;MSERYDAIVIGAGVIGAAVGFELSKKGYKTLNVDKLSAAGHGSTGASCAIIRVHYSTLDGCALAYESYHYWKDWAAYLGLEDDVPLARFVECGCMIYQTEQNQYLETVLARAGELSVPFDVWDPEEVERRLPIATAAKYGPVKLPNDPAFSETVEGERLGAVFFPTAGYINDP
;
A
#
# COMPACT_ATOMS: atom_id res chain seq x y z
N MET A 1 0.84 -20.04 39.88
CA MET A 1 0.19 -20.87 38.84
C MET A 1 0.83 -20.47 37.51
N SER A 2 1.34 -21.41 36.70
CA SER A 2 1.87 -21.13 35.38
C SER A 2 0.70 -20.88 34.44
N GLU A 3 0.70 -19.71 33.77
CA GLU A 3 -0.26 -19.46 32.69
C GLU A 3 0.04 -20.36 31.49
N ARG A 4 -1.00 -20.92 30.90
CA ARG A 4 -0.91 -21.68 29.66
C ARG A 4 -1.46 -20.85 28.50
N TYR A 5 -0.77 -20.89 27.38
CA TYR A 5 -1.18 -20.28 26.10
C TYR A 5 -1.28 -21.36 25.04
N ASP A 6 -2.22 -21.21 24.11
CA ASP A 6 -2.40 -22.10 22.97
C ASP A 6 -1.40 -21.81 21.86
N ALA A 7 -1.01 -20.52 21.72
CA ALA A 7 -0.02 -20.08 20.76
C ALA A 7 0.84 -18.92 21.29
N ILE A 8 2.10 -18.89 20.86
CA ILE A 8 3.01 -17.76 21.08
C ILE A 8 3.35 -17.18 19.72
N VAL A 9 3.07 -15.88 19.55
CA VAL A 9 3.37 -15.11 18.33
C VAL A 9 4.65 -14.30 18.59
N ILE A 10 5.70 -14.57 17.83
CA ILE A 10 6.98 -13.85 17.93
C ILE A 10 6.99 -12.67 16.96
N GLY A 11 7.00 -11.47 17.50
CA GLY A 11 6.87 -10.21 16.78
C GLY A 11 5.54 -9.52 17.08
N ALA A 12 5.58 -8.24 17.45
CA ALA A 12 4.41 -7.41 17.73
C ALA A 12 4.29 -6.23 16.75
N GLY A 13 4.77 -6.41 15.52
CA GLY A 13 4.43 -5.55 14.39
C GLY A 13 3.04 -5.88 13.82
N VAL A 14 2.62 -5.23 12.75
CA VAL A 14 1.29 -5.39 12.15
C VAL A 14 0.96 -6.86 11.82
N ILE A 15 1.92 -7.64 11.32
CA ILE A 15 1.72 -9.06 11.00
C ILE A 15 1.45 -9.86 12.26
N GLY A 16 2.29 -9.73 13.29
CA GLY A 16 2.12 -10.46 14.54
C GLY A 16 0.85 -10.06 15.29
N ALA A 17 0.50 -8.77 15.27
CA ALA A 17 -0.75 -8.28 15.83
C ALA A 17 -1.97 -8.90 15.11
N ALA A 18 -1.96 -8.92 13.78
CA ALA A 18 -3.03 -9.54 12.99
C ALA A 18 -3.17 -11.04 13.27
N VAL A 19 -2.06 -11.77 13.34
CA VAL A 19 -2.07 -13.21 13.69
C VAL A 19 -2.66 -13.45 15.08
N GLY A 20 -2.21 -12.67 16.08
CA GLY A 20 -2.74 -12.76 17.45
C GLY A 20 -4.23 -12.45 17.52
N PHE A 21 -4.66 -11.40 16.80
CA PHE A 21 -6.05 -10.99 16.72
C PHE A 21 -6.94 -12.08 16.09
N GLU A 22 -6.56 -12.62 14.94
CA GLU A 22 -7.32 -13.66 14.26
C GLU A 22 -7.38 -14.97 15.04
N LEU A 23 -6.32 -15.34 15.73
CA LEU A 23 -6.33 -16.50 16.63
C LEU A 23 -7.27 -16.27 17.82
N SER A 24 -7.24 -15.06 18.40
CA SER A 24 -8.14 -14.70 19.52
C SER A 24 -9.62 -14.71 19.11
N LYS A 25 -9.96 -14.24 17.90
CA LYS A 25 -11.32 -14.36 17.34
C LYS A 25 -11.79 -15.81 17.22
N LYS A 26 -10.86 -16.74 17.03
CA LYS A 26 -11.13 -18.19 17.00
C LYS A 26 -11.15 -18.86 18.39
N GLY A 27 -10.98 -18.08 19.46
CA GLY A 27 -11.03 -18.55 20.85
C GLY A 27 -9.71 -19.06 21.39
N TYR A 28 -8.60 -18.93 20.68
CA TYR A 28 -7.28 -19.32 21.19
C TYR A 28 -6.72 -18.27 22.15
N LYS A 29 -6.13 -18.71 23.26
CA LYS A 29 -5.37 -17.87 24.17
C LYS A 29 -3.97 -17.66 23.61
N THR A 30 -3.67 -16.45 23.17
CA THR A 30 -2.38 -16.11 22.54
C THR A 30 -1.49 -15.25 23.43
N LEU A 31 -0.18 -15.35 23.24
CA LEU A 31 0.83 -14.46 23.80
C LEU A 31 1.67 -13.88 22.66
N ASN A 32 1.62 -12.57 22.47
CA ASN A 32 2.54 -11.89 21.56
C ASN A 32 3.79 -11.43 22.33
N VAL A 33 4.96 -11.75 21.80
CA VAL A 33 6.26 -11.35 22.37
C VAL A 33 7.09 -10.61 21.35
N ASP A 34 7.77 -9.56 21.76
CA ASP A 34 8.68 -8.79 20.92
C ASP A 34 9.97 -8.46 21.68
N LYS A 35 11.05 -8.28 20.94
CA LYS A 35 12.33 -7.84 21.49
C LYS A 35 12.39 -6.33 21.77
N LEU A 36 11.50 -5.56 21.16
CA LEU A 36 11.42 -4.11 21.30
C LEU A 36 10.49 -3.72 22.43
N SER A 37 10.62 -2.48 22.90
CA SER A 37 9.95 -1.97 24.10
C SER A 37 8.44 -1.78 23.93
N ALA A 38 7.96 -1.69 22.68
CA ALA A 38 6.54 -1.55 22.38
C ALA A 38 6.17 -2.21 21.06
N ALA A 39 4.89 -2.54 20.91
CA ALA A 39 4.34 -3.00 19.64
C ALA A 39 4.50 -1.95 18.53
N GLY A 40 4.71 -2.39 17.31
CA GLY A 40 4.87 -1.50 16.16
C GLY A 40 6.23 -0.81 16.03
N HIS A 41 7.11 -0.85 17.01
CA HIS A 41 8.40 -0.13 17.00
C HIS A 41 9.45 -0.69 16.02
N GLY A 42 9.13 -1.75 15.28
CA GLY A 42 9.98 -2.29 14.21
C GLY A 42 9.64 -1.72 12.83
N SER A 43 9.62 -2.59 11.83
CA SER A 43 9.32 -2.21 10.44
C SER A 43 7.93 -1.57 10.26
N THR A 44 6.98 -1.86 11.13
CA THR A 44 5.64 -1.27 11.09
C THR A 44 5.70 0.24 11.27
N GLY A 45 6.29 0.73 12.36
CA GLY A 45 6.42 2.16 12.62
C GLY A 45 7.42 2.88 11.70
N ALA A 46 8.31 2.15 11.01
CA ALA A 46 9.22 2.69 10.00
C ALA A 46 8.65 2.62 8.57
N SER A 47 7.41 2.17 8.41
CA SER A 47 6.75 2.07 7.11
C SER A 47 6.21 3.42 6.66
N CYS A 48 6.21 3.67 5.33
CA CYS A 48 5.42 4.75 4.73
C CYS A 48 3.91 4.41 4.64
N ALA A 49 3.51 3.24 5.11
CA ALA A 49 2.13 2.77 5.25
C ALA A 49 1.27 2.86 3.99
N ILE A 50 1.87 2.74 2.82
CA ILE A 50 1.15 2.74 1.54
C ILE A 50 0.36 1.44 1.41
N ILE A 51 -0.93 1.58 1.14
CA ILE A 51 -1.84 0.50 0.79
C ILE A 51 -2.03 0.54 -0.72
N ARG A 52 -1.55 -0.48 -1.40
CA ARG A 52 -1.71 -0.65 -2.85
C ARG A 52 -2.37 -2.00 -3.15
N VAL A 53 -3.14 -2.06 -4.23
CA VAL A 53 -3.95 -3.22 -4.62
C VAL A 53 -3.44 -3.90 -5.88
N HIS A 54 -2.29 -3.50 -6.39
CA HIS A 54 -1.73 -3.95 -7.66
C HIS A 54 -0.39 -4.64 -7.46
N TYR A 55 -0.27 -5.85 -8.00
CA TYR A 55 0.93 -6.68 -7.97
C TYR A 55 1.09 -7.47 -9.26
N SER A 56 2.30 -7.90 -9.58
CA SER A 56 2.60 -8.68 -10.79
C SER A 56 2.20 -10.16 -10.69
N THR A 57 1.96 -10.66 -9.47
CA THR A 57 1.46 -12.01 -9.23
C THR A 57 -0.04 -11.97 -8.91
N LEU A 58 -0.79 -12.97 -9.38
CA LEU A 58 -2.23 -13.05 -9.16
C LEU A 58 -2.57 -13.14 -7.67
N ASP A 59 -1.90 -14.03 -6.95
CA ASP A 59 -2.11 -14.23 -5.51
C ASP A 59 -1.79 -12.96 -4.70
N GLY A 60 -0.69 -12.28 -5.06
CA GLY A 60 -0.32 -11.02 -4.42
C GLY A 60 -1.34 -9.91 -4.66
N CYS A 61 -1.88 -9.82 -5.87
CA CYS A 61 -2.93 -8.87 -6.22
C CYS A 61 -4.24 -9.20 -5.48
N ALA A 62 -4.64 -10.48 -5.46
CA ALA A 62 -5.84 -10.94 -4.77
C ALA A 62 -5.78 -10.66 -3.27
N LEU A 63 -4.66 -11.03 -2.61
CA LEU A 63 -4.46 -10.80 -1.18
C LEU A 63 -4.47 -9.30 -0.84
N ALA A 64 -3.82 -8.47 -1.66
CA ALA A 64 -3.79 -7.04 -1.43
C ALA A 64 -5.16 -6.38 -1.62
N TYR A 65 -5.92 -6.82 -2.62
CA TYR A 65 -7.27 -6.30 -2.87
C TYR A 65 -8.26 -6.75 -1.80
N GLU A 66 -8.16 -7.99 -1.32
CA GLU A 66 -8.93 -8.45 -0.15
C GLU A 66 -8.59 -7.61 1.08
N SER A 67 -7.30 -7.36 1.33
CA SER A 67 -6.83 -6.56 2.47
C SER A 67 -7.31 -5.11 2.42
N TYR A 68 -7.49 -4.54 1.23
CA TYR A 68 -8.04 -3.19 1.07
C TYR A 68 -9.44 -3.07 1.70
N HIS A 69 -10.29 -4.09 1.56
CA HIS A 69 -11.64 -4.08 2.13
C HIS A 69 -11.61 -4.06 3.67
N TYR A 70 -10.66 -4.75 4.30
CA TYR A 70 -10.47 -4.70 5.75
C TYR A 70 -10.00 -3.32 6.21
N TRP A 71 -9.06 -2.69 5.49
CA TRP A 71 -8.61 -1.34 5.81
C TRP A 71 -9.70 -0.29 5.62
N LYS A 72 -10.52 -0.44 4.59
CA LYS A 72 -11.64 0.48 4.32
C LYS A 72 -12.68 0.44 5.43
N ASP A 73 -12.88 -0.70 6.04
CA ASP A 73 -13.87 -0.93 7.10
C ASP A 73 -13.18 -1.38 8.40
N TRP A 74 -12.11 -0.66 8.76
CA TRP A 74 -11.18 -1.07 9.79
C TRP A 74 -11.81 -1.22 11.18
N ALA A 75 -12.70 -0.30 11.58
CA ALA A 75 -13.41 -0.39 12.85
C ALA A 75 -14.31 -1.62 12.92
N ALA A 76 -15.08 -1.89 11.88
CA ALA A 76 -15.93 -3.08 11.79
C ALA A 76 -15.11 -4.38 11.79
N TYR A 77 -13.98 -4.42 11.07
CA TYR A 77 -13.07 -5.57 11.09
C TYR A 77 -12.56 -5.88 12.50
N LEU A 78 -12.20 -4.84 13.26
CA LEU A 78 -11.75 -4.97 14.65
C LEU A 78 -12.90 -5.22 15.64
N GLY A 79 -14.15 -5.00 15.24
CA GLY A 79 -15.32 -5.11 16.11
C GLY A 79 -15.38 -3.99 17.17
N LEU A 80 -14.88 -2.80 16.81
CA LEU A 80 -14.82 -1.63 17.68
C LEU A 80 -15.86 -0.58 17.28
N GLU A 81 -16.29 0.23 18.23
CA GLU A 81 -17.15 1.39 18.00
C GLU A 81 -16.33 2.61 17.52
N ASP A 82 -16.99 3.56 16.87
CA ASP A 82 -16.35 4.69 16.17
C ASP A 82 -15.63 5.71 17.08
N ASP A 83 -15.80 5.65 18.39
CA ASP A 83 -15.19 6.57 19.36
C ASP A 83 -13.75 6.17 19.80
N VAL A 84 -13.29 5.00 19.37
CA VAL A 84 -11.92 4.54 19.62
C VAL A 84 -10.96 5.19 18.61
N PRO A 85 -9.87 5.85 19.05
CA PRO A 85 -8.89 6.38 18.12
C PRO A 85 -8.17 5.24 17.40
N LEU A 86 -8.46 5.10 16.11
CA LEU A 86 -7.88 4.08 15.23
C LEU A 86 -7.01 4.72 14.15
N ALA A 87 -6.05 3.96 13.67
CA ALA A 87 -5.37 4.28 12.41
C ALA A 87 -6.40 4.39 11.28
N ARG A 88 -6.29 5.41 10.43
CA ARG A 88 -7.25 5.70 9.37
C ARG A 88 -6.65 5.40 8.01
N PHE A 89 -7.41 4.67 7.22
CA PHE A 89 -7.11 4.53 5.79
C PHE A 89 -7.58 5.79 5.04
N VAL A 90 -6.63 6.45 4.38
CA VAL A 90 -6.89 7.59 3.49
C VAL A 90 -6.87 7.07 2.07
N GLU A 91 -8.06 6.89 1.49
CA GLU A 91 -8.27 6.41 0.12
C GLU A 91 -8.06 7.57 -0.87
N CYS A 92 -6.81 7.84 -1.22
CA CYS A 92 -6.43 8.90 -2.16
C CYS A 92 -6.06 8.38 -3.55
N GLY A 93 -6.07 7.06 -3.74
CA GLY A 93 -5.59 6.41 -4.95
C GLY A 93 -4.07 6.32 -5.02
N CYS A 94 -3.61 5.68 -6.09
CA CYS A 94 -2.19 5.56 -6.44
C CYS A 94 -2.03 5.73 -7.94
N MET A 95 -1.18 6.68 -8.35
CA MET A 95 -0.83 6.89 -9.74
C MET A 95 0.57 6.34 -10.02
N ILE A 96 0.71 5.66 -11.15
CA ILE A 96 1.97 5.11 -11.63
C ILE A 96 2.19 5.64 -13.04
N TYR A 97 3.26 6.41 -13.26
CA TYR A 97 3.64 6.81 -14.61
C TYR A 97 4.02 5.60 -15.45
N GLN A 98 3.59 5.61 -16.71
CA GLN A 98 3.99 4.61 -17.71
C GLN A 98 5.33 5.01 -18.31
N THR A 99 6.36 4.20 -18.04
CA THR A 99 7.72 4.43 -18.53
C THR A 99 8.25 3.18 -19.24
N GLU A 100 9.32 3.33 -20.00
CA GLU A 100 10.00 2.19 -20.64
C GLU A 100 10.59 1.21 -19.60
N GLN A 101 10.88 1.67 -18.39
CA GLN A 101 11.46 0.86 -17.32
C GLN A 101 10.43 0.03 -16.56
N ASN A 102 9.14 0.37 -16.62
CA ASN A 102 8.10 -0.35 -15.88
C ASN A 102 7.19 -1.22 -16.77
N GLN A 103 7.76 -1.88 -17.75
CA GLN A 103 7.05 -2.83 -18.63
C GLN A 103 6.27 -3.92 -17.86
N TYR A 104 6.66 -4.22 -16.62
CA TYR A 104 5.91 -5.10 -15.72
C TYR A 104 4.47 -4.61 -15.46
N LEU A 105 4.18 -3.34 -15.75
CA LEU A 105 2.87 -2.74 -15.56
C LEU A 105 1.80 -3.43 -16.43
N GLU A 106 2.13 -3.91 -17.61
CA GLU A 106 1.21 -4.69 -18.45
C GLU A 106 0.74 -5.96 -17.72
N THR A 107 1.67 -6.68 -17.07
CA THR A 107 1.34 -7.84 -16.25
C THR A 107 0.46 -7.46 -15.06
N VAL A 108 0.77 -6.36 -14.40
CA VAL A 108 -0.03 -5.82 -13.28
C VAL A 108 -1.46 -5.53 -13.72
N LEU A 109 -1.64 -4.86 -14.85
CA LEU A 109 -2.97 -4.52 -15.40
C LEU A 109 -3.76 -5.77 -15.78
N ALA A 110 -3.09 -6.77 -16.39
CA ALA A 110 -3.72 -8.05 -16.68
C ALA A 110 -4.25 -8.73 -15.39
N ARG A 111 -3.45 -8.77 -14.33
CA ARG A 111 -3.86 -9.35 -13.03
C ARG A 111 -4.98 -8.54 -12.36
N ALA A 112 -4.90 -7.23 -12.42
CA ALA A 112 -5.97 -6.35 -11.94
C ALA A 112 -7.28 -6.60 -12.70
N GLY A 113 -7.22 -6.75 -14.02
CA GLY A 113 -8.40 -7.08 -14.86
C GLY A 113 -9.00 -8.44 -14.52
N GLU A 114 -8.18 -9.50 -14.35
CA GLU A 114 -8.63 -10.83 -13.93
C GLU A 114 -9.41 -10.81 -12.61
N LEU A 115 -9.01 -9.95 -11.67
CA LEU A 115 -9.60 -9.82 -10.35
C LEU A 115 -10.64 -8.69 -10.24
N SER A 116 -10.94 -8.01 -11.33
CA SER A 116 -11.84 -6.85 -11.35
C SER A 116 -11.41 -5.72 -10.39
N VAL A 117 -10.11 -5.58 -10.15
CA VAL A 117 -9.55 -4.43 -9.43
C VAL A 117 -9.69 -3.20 -10.33
N PRO A 118 -10.36 -2.13 -9.88
CA PRO A 118 -10.58 -0.96 -10.72
C PRO A 118 -9.28 -0.19 -10.97
N PHE A 119 -9.09 0.22 -12.21
CA PHE A 119 -8.02 1.14 -12.62
C PHE A 119 -8.45 1.96 -13.82
N ASP A 120 -7.86 3.14 -13.97
CA ASP A 120 -7.99 4.02 -15.13
C ASP A 120 -6.62 4.18 -15.81
N VAL A 121 -6.63 4.29 -17.13
CA VAL A 121 -5.43 4.67 -17.89
C VAL A 121 -5.58 6.12 -18.30
N TRP A 122 -4.65 6.96 -17.86
CA TRP A 122 -4.64 8.39 -18.11
C TRP A 122 -3.60 8.75 -19.18
N ASP A 123 -3.99 9.54 -20.15
CA ASP A 123 -3.07 10.21 -21.02
C ASP A 123 -2.33 11.37 -20.28
N PRO A 124 -1.30 11.97 -20.90
CA PRO A 124 -0.56 13.06 -20.25
C PRO A 124 -1.43 14.27 -19.87
N GLU A 125 -2.43 14.59 -20.66
CA GLU A 125 -3.38 15.70 -20.43
C GLU A 125 -4.23 15.42 -19.20
N GLU A 126 -4.70 14.19 -19.06
CA GLU A 126 -5.49 13.76 -17.91
C GLU A 126 -4.66 13.75 -16.63
N VAL A 127 -3.37 13.34 -16.69
CA VAL A 127 -2.44 13.41 -15.57
C VAL A 127 -2.36 14.83 -15.02
N GLU A 128 -2.07 15.81 -15.89
CA GLU A 128 -1.93 17.21 -15.46
C GLU A 128 -3.25 17.84 -15.02
N ARG A 129 -4.36 17.41 -15.64
CA ARG A 129 -5.69 17.87 -15.24
C ARG A 129 -6.11 17.37 -13.86
N ARG A 130 -5.85 16.09 -13.56
CA ARG A 130 -6.22 15.45 -12.28
C ARG A 130 -5.27 15.80 -11.15
N LEU A 131 -4.01 16.00 -11.47
CA LEU A 131 -2.95 16.30 -10.51
C LEU A 131 -2.18 17.57 -10.93
N PRO A 132 -2.72 18.77 -10.71
CA PRO A 132 -2.10 20.02 -11.15
C PRO A 132 -0.72 20.30 -10.54
N ILE A 133 -0.35 19.57 -9.48
CA ILE A 133 0.99 19.65 -8.86
C ILE A 133 2.00 18.71 -9.52
N ALA A 134 1.55 17.79 -10.39
CA ALA A 134 2.39 16.86 -11.11
C ALA A 134 2.63 17.36 -12.54
N THR A 135 3.70 16.92 -13.15
CA THR A 135 3.95 17.14 -14.58
C THR A 135 3.97 15.81 -15.32
N ALA A 136 3.41 15.81 -16.51
CA ALA A 136 3.52 14.68 -17.43
C ALA A 136 4.84 14.69 -18.22
N ALA A 137 5.70 15.68 -18.08
CA ALA A 137 6.98 15.74 -18.79
C ALA A 137 7.86 14.53 -18.44
N LYS A 138 8.51 13.94 -19.42
CA LYS A 138 9.47 12.86 -19.20
C LYS A 138 10.83 13.44 -18.83
N TYR A 139 11.36 12.97 -17.72
CA TYR A 139 12.72 13.23 -17.29
C TYR A 139 13.59 12.02 -17.58
N GLY A 140 14.79 12.23 -18.09
CA GLY A 140 15.70 11.13 -18.34
C GLY A 140 16.77 11.43 -19.38
N PRO A 141 17.80 10.60 -19.46
CA PRO A 141 18.17 9.56 -18.49
C PRO A 141 18.50 10.16 -17.12
N VAL A 142 18.52 9.33 -16.06
CA VAL A 142 18.84 9.76 -14.69
C VAL A 142 20.22 10.40 -14.65
N LYS A 143 20.31 11.60 -14.06
CA LYS A 143 21.53 12.38 -13.92
C LYS A 143 21.81 12.70 -12.46
N LEU A 144 23.06 12.96 -12.14
CA LEU A 144 23.46 13.38 -10.79
C LEU A 144 23.05 14.85 -10.55
N PRO A 145 22.79 15.25 -9.30
CA PRO A 145 22.38 16.63 -8.97
C PRO A 145 23.38 17.73 -9.39
N ASN A 146 24.65 17.38 -9.59
CA ASN A 146 25.69 18.29 -10.05
C ASN A 146 25.86 18.31 -11.58
N ASP A 147 25.10 17.51 -12.31
CA ASP A 147 25.06 17.56 -13.78
C ASP A 147 24.31 18.82 -14.22
N PRO A 148 24.86 19.65 -15.13
CA PRO A 148 24.16 20.84 -15.64
C PRO A 148 22.77 20.54 -16.24
N ALA A 149 22.59 19.36 -16.79
CA ALA A 149 21.32 18.91 -17.35
C ALA A 149 20.44 18.12 -16.35
N PHE A 150 20.74 18.18 -15.04
CA PHE A 150 19.86 17.65 -13.99
C PHE A 150 18.52 18.38 -14.03
N SER A 151 17.44 17.65 -14.02
CA SER A 151 16.07 18.19 -14.15
C SER A 151 15.64 18.69 -15.53
N GLU A 152 16.48 18.58 -16.56
CA GLU A 152 16.00 18.82 -17.92
C GLU A 152 15.05 17.70 -18.38
N THR A 153 13.99 18.10 -19.04
CA THR A 153 13.01 17.18 -19.64
C THR A 153 13.45 16.77 -21.03
N VAL A 154 12.95 15.62 -21.49
CA VAL A 154 13.11 15.18 -22.89
C VAL A 154 12.11 15.94 -23.73
N GLU A 155 12.60 16.71 -24.69
CA GLU A 155 11.76 17.55 -25.55
C GLU A 155 10.72 16.73 -26.30
N GLY A 156 9.46 17.13 -26.23
CA GLY A 156 8.34 16.50 -26.90
C GLY A 156 7.86 15.17 -26.30
N GLU A 157 8.55 14.64 -25.28
CA GLU A 157 8.12 13.40 -24.64
C GLU A 157 7.31 13.65 -23.36
N ARG A 158 6.13 13.03 -23.30
CA ARG A 158 5.21 13.11 -22.15
C ARG A 158 4.76 11.70 -21.73
N LEU A 159 4.51 11.53 -20.46
CA LEU A 159 4.14 10.24 -19.86
C LEU A 159 2.66 10.22 -19.48
N GLY A 160 1.97 9.18 -19.94
CA GLY A 160 0.70 8.78 -19.35
C GLY A 160 0.89 8.04 -18.02
N ALA A 161 -0.20 7.70 -17.37
CA ALA A 161 -0.19 7.00 -16.11
C ALA A 161 -1.31 5.98 -15.99
N VAL A 162 -1.18 5.07 -15.03
CA VAL A 162 -2.27 4.23 -14.55
C VAL A 162 -2.65 4.70 -13.14
N PHE A 163 -3.93 4.86 -12.90
CA PHE A 163 -4.48 5.26 -11.61
C PHE A 163 -5.31 4.13 -11.01
N PHE A 164 -5.00 3.74 -9.77
CA PHE A 164 -5.76 2.78 -8.98
C PHE A 164 -6.52 3.54 -7.89
N PRO A 165 -7.85 3.71 -8.01
CA PRO A 165 -8.62 4.50 -7.05
C PRO A 165 -8.72 3.85 -5.67
N THR A 166 -8.66 2.52 -5.59
CA THR A 166 -8.76 1.72 -4.36
C THR A 166 -7.43 1.56 -3.61
N ALA A 167 -6.53 2.52 -3.77
CA ALA A 167 -5.25 2.57 -3.07
C ALA A 167 -5.17 3.81 -2.17
N GLY A 168 -4.17 3.88 -1.31
CA GLY A 168 -3.99 5.01 -0.41
C GLY A 168 -2.92 4.77 0.63
N TYR A 169 -3.10 5.29 1.83
CA TYR A 169 -2.15 5.11 2.93
C TYR A 169 -2.85 5.10 4.29
N ILE A 170 -2.16 4.57 5.28
CA ILE A 170 -2.58 4.64 6.68
C ILE A 170 -1.90 5.86 7.30
N ASN A 171 -2.67 6.73 7.95
CA ASN A 171 -2.16 8.01 8.49
C ASN A 171 -1.28 7.86 9.74
N ASP A 172 -1.35 6.72 10.42
CA ASP A 172 -0.63 6.45 11.66
C ASP A 172 -0.29 4.95 11.72
N PRO A 173 0.82 4.54 11.08
CA PRO A 173 1.20 3.14 10.96
C PRO A 173 1.74 2.53 12.27
#